data_0e8d43e3f1b9c8d0015d539400fb7a5a
#
_entry.id   0e8d43e3f1b9c8d0015d539400fb7a5a
#
_cell.length_a   1.000
_cell.length_b   1.000
_cell.length_c   1.000
_cell.angle_alpha   90.00
_cell.angle_beta   90.00
_cell.angle_gamma   90.00
#
_symmetry.space_group_name_H-M   'P 1'
#
loop_
_entity.id
_entity.type
_entity.pdbx_description
1 polymer ?
#
loop_
_entity_poly.entity_id
_entity_poly.type
_entity_poly.pdbx_seq_one_letter_code
_entity_poly.pdbx_strand_id
1 'polypeptide(L)'
;VGKVTPKSETVLSPEEKLLRAIFGEKANNVKDTSLRMGASKSGVVIDVQIFTKDRVAKDSRALVIDEERLEGIKKDIDDEFGIIDGDIFRRIRLKLSGNVSTTNMGNIKSGDKLTSKDLKPLENSELAKLKVKDATINKEVALLVKQSKAKQTEFELFYEQESAKIKEGAE
;
A
#
# COMPACT_ATOMS: atom_id res chain seq x y z
N VAL A 1 0.63 -22.89 12.44
CA VAL A 1 -0.37 -21.86 12.11
C VAL A 1 -1.40 -21.83 13.23
N GLY A 2 -1.45 -20.70 13.97
CA GLY A 2 -2.44 -20.46 15.01
C GLY A 2 -3.84 -20.25 14.40
N LYS A 3 -4.80 -20.95 14.91
CA LYS A 3 -6.19 -20.80 14.51
C LYS A 3 -7.11 -21.03 15.71
N VAL A 4 -8.01 -20.09 15.94
CA VAL A 4 -9.01 -20.16 16.98
C VAL A 4 -10.38 -20.11 16.33
N THR A 5 -11.21 -21.10 16.62
CA THR A 5 -12.57 -21.20 16.07
C THR A 5 -13.61 -21.09 17.18
N PRO A 6 -14.82 -20.56 16.91
CA PRO A 6 -15.92 -20.61 17.87
C PRO A 6 -16.25 -22.05 18.23
N LYS A 7 -16.49 -22.33 19.49
CA LYS A 7 -17.11 -23.59 19.90
C LYS A 7 -18.54 -23.60 19.33
N SER A 8 -18.86 -24.64 18.56
CA SER A 8 -20.24 -24.82 18.11
C SER A 8 -21.15 -25.01 19.33
N GLU A 9 -22.27 -24.34 19.35
CA GLU A 9 -23.28 -24.44 20.40
C GLU A 9 -24.03 -25.78 20.41
N THR A 10 -23.53 -26.78 19.71
CA THR A 10 -24.15 -28.09 19.64
C THR A 10 -24.05 -28.81 20.99
N VAL A 11 -25.15 -28.77 21.68
CA VAL A 11 -25.52 -29.70 22.78
C VAL A 11 -24.53 -29.70 23.94
N LEU A 12 -24.49 -28.58 24.65
CA LEU A 12 -24.06 -28.64 26.04
C LEU A 12 -25.00 -29.58 26.79
N SER A 13 -24.44 -30.63 27.42
CA SER A 13 -25.22 -31.44 28.33
C SER A 13 -25.83 -30.55 29.42
N PRO A 14 -26.98 -30.92 30.01
CA PRO A 14 -27.58 -30.14 31.12
C PRO A 14 -26.56 -29.85 32.24
N GLU A 15 -25.63 -30.76 32.48
CA GLU A 15 -24.55 -30.64 33.47
C GLU A 15 -23.53 -29.57 33.11
N GLU A 16 -23.13 -29.45 31.86
CA GLU A 16 -22.25 -28.39 31.37
C GLU A 16 -22.89 -27.00 31.39
N LYS A 17 -24.22 -26.94 31.13
CA LYS A 17 -25.00 -25.70 31.31
C LYS A 17 -25.04 -25.28 32.76
N LEU A 18 -25.19 -26.21 33.69
CA LEU A 18 -25.18 -25.95 35.11
C LEU A 18 -23.82 -25.48 35.61
N LEU A 19 -22.75 -26.08 35.14
CA LEU A 19 -21.38 -25.70 35.45
C LEU A 19 -21.03 -24.30 34.90
N ARG A 20 -21.50 -23.95 33.72
CA ARG A 20 -21.40 -22.59 33.18
C ARG A 20 -22.16 -21.56 34.02
N ALA A 21 -23.34 -21.90 34.51
CA ALA A 21 -24.11 -21.01 35.37
C ALA A 21 -23.45 -20.80 36.76
N ILE A 22 -22.79 -21.82 37.30
CA ILE A 22 -22.16 -21.79 38.63
C ILE A 22 -20.79 -21.12 38.59
N PHE A 23 -19.96 -21.38 37.59
CA PHE A 23 -18.57 -20.88 37.48
C PHE A 23 -18.41 -19.60 36.66
N GLY A 24 -19.52 -19.02 36.17
CA GLY A 24 -19.55 -17.84 35.34
C GLY A 24 -19.02 -18.10 33.92
N GLU A 25 -19.36 -17.20 32.98
CA GLU A 25 -19.04 -17.30 31.54
C GLU A 25 -17.53 -17.15 31.18
N LYS A 26 -16.64 -17.54 32.03
CA LYS A 26 -15.18 -17.53 31.74
C LYS A 26 -14.70 -18.75 30.96
N ALA A 27 -15.57 -19.66 30.58
CA ALA A 27 -15.20 -20.68 29.61
C ALA A 27 -15.08 -20.00 28.23
N ASN A 28 -13.86 -19.89 27.74
CA ASN A 28 -13.57 -19.38 26.40
C ASN A 28 -14.50 -20.04 25.39
N ASN A 29 -15.34 -19.24 24.71
CA ASN A 29 -16.23 -19.71 23.64
C ASN A 29 -15.48 -20.11 22.36
N VAL A 30 -14.17 -20.27 22.43
CA VAL A 30 -13.29 -20.54 21.31
C VAL A 30 -12.47 -21.81 21.56
N LYS A 31 -12.25 -22.55 20.50
CA LYS A 31 -11.44 -23.77 20.48
C LYS A 31 -10.16 -23.50 19.72
N ASP A 32 -9.02 -23.94 20.26
CA ASP A 32 -7.75 -23.93 19.55
C ASP A 32 -7.73 -25.05 18.52
N THR A 33 -7.72 -24.67 17.25
CA THR A 33 -7.64 -25.55 16.08
C THR A 33 -6.32 -25.34 15.33
N SER A 34 -5.28 -24.86 16.01
CA SER A 34 -3.98 -24.55 15.44
C SER A 34 -3.33 -25.76 14.76
N LEU A 35 -2.74 -25.51 13.60
CA LEU A 35 -1.87 -26.46 12.93
C LEU A 35 -0.46 -26.36 13.53
N ARG A 36 0.05 -27.46 14.06
CA ARG A 36 1.36 -27.53 14.72
C ARG A 36 2.34 -28.35 13.90
N MET A 37 3.61 -27.98 13.96
CA MET A 37 4.69 -28.75 13.38
C MET A 37 4.94 -30.00 14.23
N GLY A 38 5.15 -31.16 13.56
CA GLY A 38 5.49 -32.40 14.24
C GLY A 38 6.86 -32.34 14.94
N ALA A 39 7.03 -33.11 16.02
CA ALA A 39 8.24 -33.10 16.86
C ALA A 39 9.53 -33.50 16.10
N SER A 40 9.41 -34.25 15.01
CA SER A 40 10.55 -34.69 14.18
C SER A 40 10.91 -33.74 13.04
N LYS A 41 10.21 -32.61 12.90
CA LYS A 41 10.40 -31.64 11.83
C LYS A 41 10.98 -30.34 12.36
N SER A 42 11.84 -29.72 11.57
CA SER A 42 12.39 -28.40 11.83
C SER A 42 12.15 -27.48 10.65
N GLY A 43 12.10 -26.20 10.88
CA GLY A 43 11.90 -25.20 9.82
C GLY A 43 12.29 -23.81 10.31
N VAL A 44 12.42 -22.89 9.36
CA VAL A 44 12.71 -21.47 9.63
C VAL A 44 11.46 -20.67 9.38
N VAL A 45 11.12 -19.78 10.31
CA VAL A 45 10.00 -18.85 10.11
C VAL A 45 10.45 -17.78 9.12
N ILE A 46 9.77 -17.67 8.00
CA ILE A 46 10.07 -16.71 6.92
C ILE A 46 9.17 -15.48 6.97
N ASP A 47 7.97 -15.62 7.52
CA ASP A 47 7.02 -14.53 7.63
C ASP A 47 6.00 -14.83 8.75
N VAL A 48 5.47 -13.77 9.37
CA VAL A 48 4.41 -13.84 10.37
C VAL A 48 3.32 -12.84 10.01
N GLN A 49 2.11 -13.33 9.82
CA GLN A 49 0.94 -12.49 9.58
C GLN A 49 -0.11 -12.76 10.65
N ILE A 50 -0.70 -11.69 11.19
CA ILE A 50 -1.72 -11.75 12.22
C ILE A 50 -3.04 -11.28 11.65
N PHE A 51 -4.06 -12.14 11.74
CA PHE A 51 -5.42 -11.83 11.35
C PHE A 51 -6.30 -11.83 12.59
N THR A 52 -6.87 -10.69 12.90
CA THR A 52 -7.80 -10.53 14.01
C THR A 52 -9.19 -10.18 13.48
N LYS A 53 -10.20 -10.57 14.22
CA LYS A 53 -11.56 -10.11 13.96
C LYS A 53 -11.66 -8.62 14.32
N ASP A 54 -12.57 -7.91 13.65
CA ASP A 54 -12.84 -6.50 13.91
C ASP A 54 -12.99 -6.21 15.42
N ARG A 55 -12.43 -5.10 15.88
CA ARG A 55 -12.47 -4.59 17.25
C ARG A 55 -11.81 -5.46 18.34
N VAL A 56 -11.01 -6.43 17.97
CA VAL A 56 -10.20 -7.18 18.95
C VAL A 56 -8.95 -6.39 19.30
N ALA A 57 -8.72 -6.15 20.60
CA ALA A 57 -7.50 -5.49 21.06
C ALA A 57 -6.28 -6.37 20.74
N LYS A 58 -5.29 -5.76 20.09
CA LYS A 58 -4.02 -6.41 19.76
C LYS A 58 -3.01 -6.17 20.88
N ASP A 59 -2.17 -7.16 21.15
CA ASP A 59 -1.04 -7.00 22.06
C ASP A 59 0.12 -6.22 21.42
N SER A 60 1.10 -5.82 22.23
CA SER A 60 2.24 -5.03 21.76
C SER A 60 3.04 -5.72 20.64
N ARG A 61 3.17 -7.04 20.71
CA ARG A 61 3.89 -7.83 19.70
C ARG A 61 3.13 -7.88 18.37
N ALA A 62 1.80 -8.03 18.42
CA ALA A 62 0.96 -7.98 17.23
C ALA A 62 1.04 -6.62 16.54
N LEU A 63 1.07 -5.53 17.31
CA LEU A 63 1.22 -4.17 16.77
C LEU A 63 2.56 -3.98 16.04
N VAL A 64 3.66 -4.48 16.58
CA VAL A 64 4.98 -4.42 15.92
C VAL A 64 4.97 -5.17 14.59
N ILE A 65 4.38 -6.36 14.55
CA ILE A 65 4.25 -7.15 13.31
C ILE A 65 3.39 -6.42 12.28
N ASP A 66 2.32 -5.78 12.70
CA ASP A 66 1.47 -4.98 11.82
C ASP A 66 2.20 -3.75 11.27
N GLU A 67 3.01 -3.08 12.09
CA GLU A 67 3.84 -1.94 11.65
C GLU A 67 4.88 -2.37 10.60
N GLU A 68 5.60 -3.45 10.83
CA GLU A 68 6.56 -4.01 9.85
C GLU A 68 5.88 -4.36 8.53
N ARG A 69 4.68 -4.92 8.60
CA ARG A 69 3.87 -5.24 7.41
C ARG A 69 3.44 -3.99 6.65
N LEU A 70 2.99 -2.95 7.37
CA LEU A 70 2.61 -1.67 6.77
C LEU A 70 3.79 -0.97 6.10
N GLU A 71 4.96 -1.00 6.72
CA GLU A 71 6.19 -0.46 6.13
C GLU A 71 6.57 -1.21 4.84
N GLY A 72 6.44 -2.54 4.83
CA GLY A 72 6.66 -3.36 3.64
C GLY A 72 5.71 -3.00 2.50
N ILE A 73 4.41 -2.90 2.78
CA ILE A 73 3.39 -2.52 1.79
C ILE A 73 3.65 -1.10 1.26
N LYS A 74 3.99 -0.16 2.14
CA LYS A 74 4.30 1.21 1.74
C LYS A 74 5.50 1.27 0.81
N LYS A 75 6.56 0.54 1.14
CA LYS A 75 7.76 0.45 0.30
C LYS A 75 7.45 -0.14 -1.06
N ASP A 76 6.69 -1.22 -1.13
CA ASP A 76 6.31 -1.87 -2.39
C ASP A 76 5.49 -0.92 -3.27
N ILE A 77 4.56 -0.17 -2.68
CA ILE A 77 3.74 0.85 -3.37
C ILE A 77 4.62 2.00 -3.86
N ASP A 78 5.52 2.50 -3.03
CA ASP A 78 6.42 3.60 -3.39
C ASP A 78 7.36 3.19 -4.53
N ASP A 79 7.88 1.97 -4.51
CA ASP A 79 8.72 1.41 -5.57
C ASP A 79 7.93 1.24 -6.88
N GLU A 80 6.73 0.68 -6.83
CA GLU A 80 5.87 0.49 -8.00
C GLU A 80 5.43 1.83 -8.61
N PHE A 81 5.00 2.77 -7.77
CA PHE A 81 4.67 4.12 -8.21
C PHE A 81 5.88 4.83 -8.83
N GLY A 82 7.05 4.70 -8.22
CA GLY A 82 8.30 5.28 -8.73
C GLY A 82 8.66 4.78 -10.12
N ILE A 83 8.42 3.51 -10.42
CA ILE A 83 8.64 2.94 -11.77
C ILE A 83 7.66 3.53 -12.77
N ILE A 84 6.37 3.59 -12.43
CA ILE A 84 5.31 4.10 -13.31
C ILE A 84 5.50 5.61 -13.55
N ASP A 85 5.73 6.37 -12.49
CA ASP A 85 5.93 7.81 -12.56
C ASP A 85 7.19 8.16 -13.35
N GLY A 86 8.28 7.42 -13.12
CA GLY A 86 9.51 7.55 -13.88
C GLY A 86 9.33 7.32 -15.38
N ASP A 87 8.53 6.33 -15.79
CA ASP A 87 8.22 6.09 -17.20
C ASP A 87 7.38 7.23 -17.80
N ILE A 88 6.36 7.71 -17.08
CA ILE A 88 5.52 8.83 -17.52
C ILE A 88 6.37 10.08 -17.74
N PHE A 89 7.22 10.46 -16.79
CA PHE A 89 8.06 11.64 -16.93
C PHE A 89 9.20 11.46 -17.95
N ARG A 90 9.68 10.25 -18.16
CA ARG A 90 10.59 9.95 -19.29
C ARG A 90 9.91 10.23 -20.63
N ARG A 91 8.66 9.82 -20.81
CA ARG A 91 7.87 10.12 -22.00
C ARG A 91 7.61 11.61 -22.18
N ILE A 92 7.35 12.33 -21.09
CA ILE A 92 7.19 13.79 -21.11
C ILE A 92 8.50 14.44 -21.59
N ARG A 93 9.66 14.04 -21.10
CA ARG A 93 10.96 14.55 -21.56
C ARG A 93 11.17 14.31 -23.05
N LEU A 94 10.82 13.12 -23.55
CA LEU A 94 10.93 12.80 -24.98
C LEU A 94 10.04 13.67 -25.84
N LYS A 95 8.81 13.95 -25.39
CA LYS A 95 7.86 14.83 -26.12
C LYS A 95 8.29 16.28 -26.09
N LEU A 96 8.83 16.77 -25.00
CA LEU A 96 9.33 18.15 -24.87
C LEU A 96 10.65 18.37 -25.64
N SER A 97 11.45 17.34 -25.79
CA SER A 97 12.74 17.44 -26.51
C SER A 97 12.52 17.87 -27.96
N GLY A 98 13.33 18.83 -28.41
CA GLY A 98 13.26 19.38 -29.77
C GLY A 98 12.22 20.48 -29.97
N ASN A 99 11.39 20.79 -28.98
CA ASN A 99 10.42 21.87 -29.03
C ASN A 99 10.98 23.17 -28.45
N VAL A 100 10.36 24.30 -28.80
CA VAL A 100 10.75 25.62 -28.31
C VAL A 100 9.98 25.95 -27.03
N SER A 101 10.68 26.30 -25.97
CA SER A 101 10.06 26.69 -24.71
C SER A 101 9.38 28.04 -24.82
N THR A 102 8.21 28.16 -24.19
CA THR A 102 7.52 29.45 -23.96
C THR A 102 7.63 29.92 -22.52
N THR A 103 8.25 29.15 -21.66
CA THR A 103 8.38 29.40 -20.21
C THR A 103 9.84 29.59 -19.84
N ASN A 104 10.09 30.47 -18.87
CA ASN A 104 11.40 30.60 -18.22
C ASN A 104 11.45 29.64 -17.03
N MET A 105 12.45 28.75 -17.00
CA MET A 105 12.61 27.79 -15.91
C MET A 105 14.09 27.36 -15.76
N GLY A 106 14.67 27.69 -14.62
CA GLY A 106 16.09 27.43 -14.37
C GLY A 106 16.98 28.07 -15.45
N ASN A 107 17.76 27.25 -16.15
CA ASN A 107 18.62 27.69 -17.24
C ASN A 107 17.90 27.82 -18.59
N ILE A 108 16.62 27.46 -18.66
CA ILE A 108 15.80 27.53 -19.89
C ILE A 108 15.11 28.88 -19.96
N LYS A 109 15.29 29.55 -21.10
CA LYS A 109 14.60 30.82 -21.39
C LYS A 109 13.50 30.60 -22.44
N SER A 110 12.52 31.51 -22.40
CA SER A 110 11.48 31.54 -23.45
C SER A 110 12.14 31.78 -24.82
N GLY A 111 11.82 30.91 -25.78
CA GLY A 111 12.42 30.92 -27.11
C GLY A 111 13.55 29.94 -27.31
N ASP A 112 14.06 29.33 -26.26
CA ASP A 112 15.13 28.32 -26.33
C ASP A 112 14.57 26.99 -26.85
N LYS A 113 15.32 26.31 -27.70
CA LYS A 113 15.03 24.95 -28.12
C LYS A 113 15.46 23.98 -27.02
N LEU A 114 14.50 23.19 -26.54
CA LEU A 114 14.72 22.21 -25.48
C LEU A 114 15.57 21.03 -25.98
N THR A 115 16.64 20.72 -25.26
CA THR A 115 17.47 19.54 -25.50
C THR A 115 17.35 18.55 -24.36
N SER A 116 17.74 17.31 -24.60
CA SER A 116 17.76 16.29 -23.53
C SER A 116 18.65 16.67 -22.36
N LYS A 117 19.69 17.48 -22.58
CA LYS A 117 20.60 17.97 -21.54
C LYS A 117 19.90 18.99 -20.63
N ASP A 118 19.06 19.84 -21.21
CA ASP A 118 18.32 20.87 -20.46
C ASP A 118 17.18 20.27 -19.62
N LEU A 119 16.56 19.20 -20.13
CA LEU A 119 15.44 18.52 -19.48
C LEU A 119 15.87 17.53 -18.38
N LYS A 120 17.07 16.97 -18.49
CA LYS A 120 17.56 15.94 -17.56
C LYS A 120 17.68 16.39 -16.09
N PRO A 121 18.15 17.60 -15.77
CA PRO A 121 18.28 18.07 -14.39
C PRO A 121 16.95 18.56 -13.79
N LEU A 122 15.89 18.71 -14.59
CA LEU A 122 14.59 19.20 -14.10
C LEU A 122 13.86 18.13 -13.30
N GLU A 123 13.27 18.56 -12.18
CA GLU A 123 12.39 17.72 -11.38
C GLU A 123 11.03 17.51 -12.07
N ASN A 124 10.30 16.48 -11.63
CA ASN A 124 8.99 16.15 -12.18
C ASN A 124 7.99 17.32 -12.05
N SER A 125 8.03 18.04 -10.93
CA SER A 125 7.19 19.22 -10.69
C SER A 125 7.47 20.36 -11.67
N GLU A 126 8.73 20.54 -12.05
CA GLU A 126 9.16 21.54 -13.01
C GLU A 126 8.77 21.13 -14.44
N LEU A 127 8.97 19.87 -14.80
CA LEU A 127 8.56 19.32 -16.10
C LEU A 127 7.04 19.46 -16.33
N ALA A 128 6.24 19.28 -15.29
CA ALA A 128 4.79 19.44 -15.36
C ALA A 128 4.34 20.88 -15.65
N LYS A 129 5.15 21.86 -15.30
CA LYS A 129 4.87 23.30 -15.49
C LYS A 129 5.48 23.86 -16.78
N LEU A 130 6.41 23.14 -17.39
CA LEU A 130 7.08 23.58 -18.61
C LEU A 130 6.11 23.55 -19.79
N LYS A 131 6.06 24.65 -20.55
CA LYS A 131 5.23 24.80 -21.72
C LYS A 131 6.08 25.07 -22.96
N VAL A 132 5.65 24.53 -24.09
CA VAL A 132 6.27 24.72 -25.39
C VAL A 132 5.35 25.44 -26.35
N LYS A 133 5.89 25.91 -27.47
CA LYS A 133 5.14 26.65 -28.50
C LYS A 133 4.07 25.79 -29.18
N ASP A 134 4.29 24.48 -29.29
CA ASP A 134 3.35 23.54 -29.87
C ASP A 134 2.22 23.21 -28.88
N ALA A 135 1.00 23.64 -29.20
CA ALA A 135 -0.18 23.39 -28.36
C ALA A 135 -0.53 21.90 -28.26
N THR A 136 -0.25 21.11 -29.27
CA THR A 136 -0.52 19.65 -29.27
C THR A 136 0.37 18.96 -28.25
N ILE A 137 1.65 19.29 -28.21
CA ILE A 137 2.58 18.76 -27.22
C ILE A 137 2.18 19.16 -25.80
N ASN A 138 1.77 20.40 -25.60
CA ASN A 138 1.27 20.86 -24.30
C ASN A 138 0.05 20.04 -23.81
N LYS A 139 -0.88 19.71 -24.70
CA LYS A 139 -2.04 18.86 -24.38
C LYS A 139 -1.63 17.43 -24.02
N GLU A 140 -0.71 16.85 -24.76
CA GLU A 140 -0.20 15.50 -24.52
C GLU A 140 0.56 15.43 -23.17
N VAL A 141 1.40 16.44 -22.89
CA VAL A 141 2.10 16.54 -21.61
C VAL A 141 1.11 16.72 -20.44
N ALA A 142 0.09 17.57 -20.60
CA ALA A 142 -0.96 17.74 -19.60
C ALA A 142 -1.71 16.43 -19.33
N LEU A 143 -1.99 15.64 -20.35
CA LEU A 143 -2.61 14.32 -20.22
C LEU A 143 -1.73 13.35 -19.43
N LEU A 144 -0.43 13.29 -19.72
CA LEU A 144 0.54 12.45 -19.01
C LEU A 144 0.68 12.86 -17.55
N VAL A 145 0.72 14.15 -17.25
CA VAL A 145 0.74 14.67 -15.87
C VAL A 145 -0.55 14.29 -15.12
N LYS A 146 -1.70 14.36 -15.78
CA LYS A 146 -2.96 13.92 -15.21
C LYS A 146 -2.97 12.41 -14.91
N GLN A 147 -2.38 11.60 -15.77
CA GLN A 147 -2.22 10.16 -15.54
C GLN A 147 -1.34 9.88 -14.33
N SER A 148 -0.21 10.59 -14.17
CA SER A 148 0.66 10.47 -13.01
C SER A 148 -0.10 10.78 -11.71
N LYS A 149 -0.84 11.89 -11.67
CA LYS A 149 -1.65 12.26 -10.51
C LYS A 149 -2.76 11.25 -10.20
N ALA A 150 -3.42 10.72 -11.23
CA ALA A 150 -4.44 9.70 -11.07
C ALA A 150 -3.86 8.41 -10.48
N LYS A 151 -2.68 8.00 -10.93
CA LYS A 151 -1.96 6.84 -10.37
C LYS A 151 -1.54 7.08 -8.92
N GLN A 152 -1.04 8.25 -8.59
CA GLN A 152 -0.71 8.60 -7.21
C GLN A 152 -1.93 8.46 -6.30
N THR A 153 -3.07 9.01 -6.69
CA THR A 153 -4.31 8.90 -5.92
C THR A 153 -4.78 7.44 -5.78
N GLU A 154 -4.66 6.64 -6.85
CA GLU A 154 -5.00 5.21 -6.84
C GLU A 154 -4.14 4.44 -5.83
N PHE A 155 -2.83 4.68 -5.79
CA PHE A 155 -1.92 4.04 -4.85
C PHE A 155 -2.12 4.51 -3.41
N GLU A 156 -2.39 5.79 -3.19
CA GLU A 156 -2.72 6.33 -1.87
C GLU A 156 -4.00 5.66 -1.32
N LEU A 157 -5.05 5.56 -2.13
CA LEU A 157 -6.29 4.89 -1.76
C LEU A 157 -6.08 3.40 -1.46
N PHE A 158 -5.28 2.72 -2.28
CA PHE A 158 -4.94 1.32 -2.05
C PHE A 158 -4.21 1.14 -0.70
N TYR A 159 -3.23 2.01 -0.41
CA TYR A 159 -2.53 1.97 0.88
C TYR A 159 -3.48 2.21 2.06
N GLU A 160 -4.38 3.18 1.95
CA GLU A 160 -5.37 3.44 2.99
C GLU A 160 -6.27 2.23 3.25
N GLN A 161 -6.74 1.56 2.20
CA GLN A 161 -7.58 0.37 2.31
C GLN A 161 -6.82 -0.79 2.96
N GLU A 162 -5.60 -1.07 2.54
CA GLU A 162 -4.78 -2.14 3.13
C GLU A 162 -4.38 -1.82 4.58
N SER A 163 -4.06 -0.56 4.86
CA SER A 163 -3.77 -0.08 6.22
C SER A 163 -4.97 -0.25 7.15
N ALA A 164 -6.17 0.08 6.68
CA ALA A 164 -7.40 -0.10 7.45
C ALA A 164 -7.64 -1.58 7.77
N LYS A 165 -7.52 -2.48 6.80
CA LYS A 165 -7.67 -3.93 7.02
C LYS A 165 -6.70 -4.48 8.06
N ILE A 166 -5.46 -3.99 8.07
CA ILE A 166 -4.44 -4.44 9.02
C ILE A 166 -4.72 -3.89 10.43
N LYS A 167 -5.10 -2.60 10.53
CA LYS A 167 -5.32 -1.94 11.83
C LYS A 167 -6.62 -2.33 12.48
N GLU A 168 -7.68 -2.38 11.72
CA GLU A 168 -9.04 -2.58 12.23
C GLU A 168 -9.45 -4.05 12.31
N GLY A 169 -8.74 -4.92 11.62
CA GLY A 169 -9.09 -6.33 11.48
C GLY A 169 -9.96 -6.60 10.25
N ALA A 170 -10.26 -7.86 10.01
CA ALA A 170 -11.15 -8.30 8.94
C ALA A 170 -12.57 -8.49 9.48
N GLU A 171 -13.55 -8.12 8.68
CA GLU A 171 -14.98 -8.43 8.96
C GLU A 171 -15.26 -9.92 9.15
#